data_fedd056d1f40bbbec223705232f7c54f
#
_entry.id   fedd056d1f40bbbec223705232f7c54f
#
_cell.length_a   1.000
_cell.length_b   1.000
_cell.length_c   1.000
_cell.angle_alpha   90.00
_cell.angle_beta   90.00
_cell.angle_gamma   90.00
#
_symmetry.space_group_name_H-M   'P 1'
#
loop_
_entity.id
_entity.type
_entity.pdbx_description
1 polymer ?
#
loop_
_entity_poly.entity_id
_entity_poly.type
_entity_poly.pdbx_seq_one_letter_code
_entity_poly.pdbx_strand_id
1 'polypeptide(L)'
;VLVWHGSLWHGGGVGATAERRTGIANNYCAGYIRQQENQQLGIPRDVAAGFSTRLARLCGYGTYHGLIGHIDKHDPIELLRGAADDTRMVWDGS
;
A
#
# COMPACT_ATOMS: atom_id res chain seq x y z
N VAL A 1 2.39 -3.63 -19.77
CA VAL A 1 1.81 -3.88 -18.45
C VAL A 1 0.62 -4.83 -18.59
N LEU A 2 0.63 -5.87 -17.79
CA LEU A 2 -0.48 -6.81 -17.72
C LEU A 2 -1.15 -6.69 -16.34
N VAL A 3 -2.48 -6.70 -16.35
CA VAL A 3 -3.28 -6.69 -15.12
C VAL A 3 -4.27 -7.84 -15.20
N TRP A 4 -4.31 -8.69 -14.17
CA TRP A 4 -5.28 -9.78 -14.11
C TRP A 4 -5.75 -10.05 -12.70
N HIS A 5 -6.92 -10.67 -12.60
CA HIS A 5 -7.44 -11.14 -11.32
C HIS A 5 -6.72 -12.43 -10.92
N GLY A 6 -6.40 -12.58 -9.63
CA GLY A 6 -5.69 -13.75 -9.14
C GLY A 6 -6.38 -15.09 -9.39
N SER A 7 -7.71 -15.08 -9.57
CA SER A 7 -8.48 -16.27 -9.92
C SER A 7 -8.36 -16.69 -11.38
N LEU A 8 -7.78 -15.83 -12.23
CA LEU A 8 -7.57 -16.17 -13.63
C LEU A 8 -6.55 -17.30 -13.73
N TRP A 9 -6.81 -18.25 -14.62
CA TRP A 9 -5.83 -19.30 -14.91
C TRP A 9 -4.56 -18.67 -15.47
N HIS A 10 -3.47 -18.88 -14.77
CA HIS A 10 -2.17 -18.33 -15.16
C HIS A 10 -1.07 -19.26 -14.71
N GLY A 11 0.10 -19.06 -15.25
CA GLY A 11 1.27 -19.85 -14.88
C GLY A 11 2.54 -19.25 -15.44
N GLY A 12 3.66 -19.72 -14.94
CA GLY A 12 4.98 -19.35 -15.46
C GLY A 12 5.37 -20.23 -16.63
N GLY A 13 6.04 -19.62 -17.60
CA GLY A 13 6.65 -20.34 -18.71
C GLY A 13 8.13 -20.60 -18.47
N VAL A 14 8.71 -21.45 -19.31
CA VAL A 14 10.16 -21.71 -19.32
C VAL A 14 10.84 -20.74 -20.27
N GLY A 15 11.93 -20.12 -19.82
CA GLY A 15 12.74 -19.27 -20.67
C GLY A 15 13.45 -20.08 -21.76
N ALA A 16 13.27 -19.69 -23.01
CA ALA A 16 13.88 -20.37 -24.15
C ALA A 16 15.24 -19.76 -24.59
N THR A 17 15.64 -18.65 -23.96
CA THR A 17 16.88 -17.94 -24.27
C THR A 17 17.79 -17.88 -23.05
N ALA A 18 19.09 -17.66 -23.28
CA ALA A 18 20.06 -17.46 -22.19
C ALA A 18 20.04 -16.03 -21.64
N GLU A 19 19.24 -15.13 -22.21
CA GLU A 19 19.16 -13.75 -21.76
C GLU A 19 18.42 -13.60 -20.44
N ARG A 20 18.93 -12.72 -19.59
CA ARG A 20 18.26 -12.35 -18.37
C ARG A 20 17.05 -11.48 -18.66
N ARG A 21 15.96 -11.78 -17.98
CA ARG A 21 14.76 -10.96 -18.01
C ARG A 21 14.34 -10.62 -16.59
N THR A 22 13.99 -9.38 -16.37
CA THR A 22 13.46 -8.94 -15.08
C THR A 22 11.97 -8.67 -15.19
N GLY A 23 11.20 -9.32 -14.34
CA GLY A 23 9.78 -9.06 -14.20
C GLY A 23 9.50 -8.42 -12.84
N ILE A 24 8.58 -7.47 -12.81
CA ILE A 24 8.10 -6.85 -11.58
C ILE A 24 6.62 -7.18 -11.46
N ALA A 25 6.25 -7.85 -10.37
CA ALA A 25 4.86 -8.20 -10.08
C ALA A 25 4.39 -7.43 -8.84
N ASN A 26 3.35 -6.63 -9.01
CA ASN A 26 2.71 -5.91 -7.91
C ASN A 26 1.37 -6.56 -7.60
N ASN A 27 1.15 -6.91 -6.35
CA ASN A 27 -0.09 -7.50 -5.88
C ASN A 27 -0.89 -6.47 -5.09
N TYR A 28 -2.19 -6.44 -5.34
CA TYR A 28 -3.10 -5.52 -4.69
C TYR A 28 -4.19 -6.31 -3.97
N CYS A 29 -4.68 -5.76 -2.89
CA CYS A 29 -5.83 -6.31 -2.16
C CYS A 29 -6.82 -5.20 -1.82
N ALA A 30 -8.03 -5.59 -1.45
CA ALA A 30 -9.03 -4.63 -1.00
C ALA A 30 -8.56 -3.92 0.27
N GLY A 31 -9.03 -2.69 0.49
CA GLY A 31 -8.61 -1.86 1.62
C GLY A 31 -8.96 -2.43 2.99
N TYR A 32 -9.89 -3.39 3.05
CA TYR A 32 -10.25 -4.06 4.29
C TYR A 32 -9.47 -5.38 4.53
N ILE A 33 -8.58 -5.74 3.61
CA ILE A 33 -7.74 -6.93 3.71
C ILE A 33 -6.32 -6.51 4.07
N ARG A 34 -5.74 -7.23 5.01
CA ARG A 34 -4.35 -7.00 5.38
C ARG A 34 -3.43 -7.42 4.23
N GLN A 35 -2.53 -6.55 3.84
CA GLN A 35 -1.55 -6.83 2.78
C GLN A 35 -0.58 -7.92 3.21
N GLN A 36 -0.09 -8.68 2.23
CA GLN A 36 0.79 -9.82 2.47
C GLN A 36 2.14 -9.39 3.05
N GLU A 37 2.72 -8.33 2.49
CA GLU A 37 3.97 -7.77 3.01
C GLU A 37 3.68 -6.57 3.89
N ASN A 38 4.29 -6.52 5.06
CA ASN A 38 4.14 -5.39 5.97
C ASN A 38 5.02 -4.23 5.52
N GLN A 39 4.49 -3.40 4.64
CA GLN A 39 5.22 -2.28 4.08
C GLN A 39 5.39 -1.12 5.06
N GLN A 40 4.50 -0.98 6.03
CA GLN A 40 4.61 0.08 7.03
C GLN A 40 5.87 -0.07 7.89
N LEU A 41 6.28 -1.29 8.17
CA LEU A 41 7.52 -1.57 8.88
C LEU A 41 8.70 -1.85 7.94
N GLY A 42 8.41 -2.41 6.76
CA GLY A 42 9.46 -2.80 5.82
C GLY A 42 10.08 -1.64 5.06
N ILE A 43 9.34 -0.57 4.82
CA ILE A 43 9.85 0.62 4.14
C ILE A 43 10.32 1.61 5.19
N PRO A 44 11.54 2.15 5.07
CA PRO A 44 12.00 3.20 5.98
C PRO A 44 11.03 4.38 5.99
N ARG A 45 10.74 4.91 7.17
CA ARG A 45 9.73 5.95 7.33
C ARG A 45 10.04 7.23 6.56
N ASP A 46 11.30 7.61 6.51
CA ASP A 46 11.75 8.78 5.75
C ASP A 46 11.52 8.62 4.25
N VAL A 47 11.71 7.40 3.73
CA VAL A 47 11.43 7.09 2.32
C VAL A 47 9.92 7.18 2.05
N ALA A 48 9.12 6.52 2.88
CA ALA A 48 7.66 6.51 2.73
C ALA A 48 7.06 7.92 2.85
N ALA A 49 7.61 8.77 3.69
CA ALA A 49 7.14 10.14 3.85
C ALA A 49 7.27 10.98 2.57
N GLY A 50 8.20 10.60 1.68
CA GLY A 50 8.38 11.23 0.37
C GLY A 50 7.46 10.70 -0.73
N PHE A 51 6.65 9.68 -0.46
CA PHE A 51 5.73 9.13 -1.45
C PHE A 51 4.60 10.12 -1.79
N SER A 52 4.09 10.02 -3.01
CA SER A 52 2.83 10.68 -3.34
C SER A 52 1.72 10.15 -2.42
N THR A 53 0.69 10.94 -2.22
CA THR A 53 -0.46 10.50 -1.42
C THR A 53 -1.04 9.19 -1.95
N ARG A 54 -1.14 9.06 -3.26
CA ARG A 54 -1.66 7.84 -3.89
C ARG A 54 -0.78 6.62 -3.59
N LEU A 55 0.53 6.77 -3.75
CA LEU A 55 1.45 5.66 -3.48
C LEU A 55 1.46 5.29 -1.99
N ALA A 56 1.49 6.28 -1.11
CA ALA A 56 1.44 6.03 0.32
C ALA A 56 0.16 5.25 0.70
N ARG A 57 -0.98 5.60 0.14
CA ARG A 57 -2.25 4.88 0.38
C ARG A 57 -2.21 3.46 -0.17
N LEU A 58 -1.62 3.25 -1.34
CA LEU A 58 -1.45 1.91 -1.90
C LEU A 58 -0.56 1.03 -1.02
N CYS A 59 0.41 1.62 -0.34
CA CYS A 59 1.28 0.91 0.60
C CYS A 59 0.64 0.67 1.98
N GLY A 60 -0.58 1.15 2.20
CA GLY A 60 -1.30 0.96 3.45
C GLY A 60 -1.24 2.13 4.42
N TYR A 61 -0.67 3.25 4.02
CA TYR A 61 -0.69 4.47 4.83
C TYR A 61 -1.97 5.25 4.59
N GLY A 62 -3.09 4.67 4.95
CA GLY A 62 -4.39 5.28 4.80
C GLY A 62 -5.43 4.49 5.57
N THR A 63 -6.67 4.93 5.50
CA THR A 63 -7.78 4.24 6.13
C THR A 63 -8.79 3.78 5.10
N TYR A 64 -9.45 2.67 5.37
CA TYR A 64 -10.60 2.21 4.60
C TYR A 64 -11.88 2.67 5.30
N HIS A 65 -12.72 3.41 4.58
CA HIS A 65 -13.93 4.02 5.12
C HIS A 65 -13.69 4.82 6.42
N GLY A 66 -12.56 5.48 6.51
CA GLY A 66 -12.24 6.38 7.60
C GLY A 66 -11.85 5.71 8.91
N LEU A 67 -11.95 4.38 9.01
CA LEU A 67 -11.73 3.67 10.27
C LEU A 67 -10.65 2.60 10.17
N ILE A 68 -10.77 1.69 9.22
CA ILE A 68 -9.88 0.53 9.15
C ILE A 68 -8.47 0.98 8.79
N GLY A 69 -7.53 0.74 9.69
CA GLY A 69 -6.13 1.13 9.52
C GLY A 69 -5.74 2.41 10.26
N HIS A 70 -6.64 2.99 11.06
CA HIS A 70 -6.33 4.20 11.82
C HIS A 70 -5.23 3.94 12.87
N ILE A 71 -4.52 4.99 13.24
CA ILE A 71 -3.59 4.98 14.38
C ILE A 71 -4.14 5.97 15.39
N ASP A 72 -4.68 5.46 16.49
CA ASP A 72 -5.29 6.28 17.54
C ASP A 72 -6.21 7.36 16.97
N LYS A 73 -7.11 6.93 16.07
CA LYS A 73 -8.11 7.79 15.40
C LYS A 73 -7.54 8.77 14.39
N HIS A 74 -6.26 8.64 14.05
CA HIS A 74 -5.61 9.47 13.05
C HIS A 74 -5.37 8.71 11.76
N ASP A 75 -5.35 9.42 10.66
CA ASP A 75 -4.97 8.86 9.37
C ASP A 75 -3.46 8.59 9.37
N PRO A 76 -3.01 7.37 9.05
CA PRO A 76 -1.59 7.04 9.04
C PRO A 76 -0.73 7.97 8.21
N ILE A 77 -1.26 8.52 7.12
CA ILE A 77 -0.48 9.41 6.24
C ILE A 77 -0.11 10.72 6.94
N GLU A 78 -0.95 11.21 7.81
CA GLU A 78 -0.67 12.43 8.59
C GLU A 78 0.48 12.20 9.56
N LEU A 79 0.44 11.08 10.26
CA LEU A 79 1.53 10.70 11.17
C LEU A 79 2.83 10.43 10.41
N LEU A 80 2.74 9.80 9.25
CA LEU A 80 3.89 9.51 8.40
C LEU A 80 4.63 10.79 8.02
N ARG A 81 3.90 11.84 7.71
CA ARG A 81 4.45 13.14 7.30
C ARG A 81 4.78 14.08 8.45
N GLY A 82 4.53 13.65 9.68
CA GLY A 82 4.77 14.48 10.86
C GLY A 82 3.84 15.67 10.99
N ALA A 83 2.69 15.65 10.28
CA ALA A 83 1.71 16.74 10.28
C ALA A 83 0.43 16.37 11.03
N ALA A 84 0.49 15.37 11.91
CA ALA A 84 -0.68 14.92 12.64
C ALA A 84 -1.23 16.02 13.55
N ASP A 85 -2.52 16.29 13.42
CA ASP A 85 -3.26 17.16 14.30
C ASP A 85 -4.05 16.30 15.28
N ASP A 86 -3.75 16.40 16.54
CA ASP A 86 -4.38 15.59 17.61
C ASP A 86 -5.88 15.82 17.74
N THR A 87 -6.38 16.93 17.20
CA THR A 87 -7.81 17.24 17.28
C THR A 87 -8.61 16.64 16.15
N ARG A 88 -7.96 16.16 15.10
CA ARG A 88 -8.63 15.64 13.90
C ARG A 88 -8.74 14.12 13.94
N MET A 89 -9.96 13.63 13.85
CA MET A 89 -10.25 12.20 13.77
C MET A 89 -10.64 11.83 12.35
N VAL A 90 -10.17 10.66 11.88
CA VAL A 90 -10.38 10.22 10.50
C VAL A 90 -11.84 10.05 10.10
N TRP A 91 -12.73 9.84 11.07
CA TRP A 91 -14.16 9.64 10.79
C TRP A 91 -15.04 10.85 11.09
N ASP A 92 -14.45 12.00 11.34
CA ASP A 92 -15.20 13.23 11.64
C ASP A 92 -15.72 13.94 10.38
N GLY A 93 -15.72 13.29 9.25
CA GLY A 93 -16.29 13.83 8.02
C GLY A 93 -15.43 14.86 7.33
N SER A 94 -14.23 14.98 7.69
CA SER A 94 -13.29 15.96 7.13
C SER A 94 -12.36 15.35 6.10
#